data_d2b4a3972a83449855b0eceabd1d93ff
#
_entry.id   d2b4a3972a83449855b0eceabd1d93ff
#
_cell.length_a   1.000
_cell.length_b   1.000
_cell.length_c   1.000
_cell.angle_alpha   90.00
_cell.angle_beta   90.00
_cell.angle_gamma   90.00
#
_symmetry.space_group_name_H-M   'P 1'
#
loop_
_entity.id
_entity.type
_entity.pdbx_description
1 polymer ?
#
loop_
_entity_poly.entity_id
_entity_poly.type
_entity_poly.pdbx_seq_one_letter_code
_entity_poly.pdbx_strand_id
1 'polypeptide(L)'
;MSKRLIAVCLSCVLLLASVCGCGSSSAGTVVRSSAQDTSSTESSHTLSTATASSSPSISVPAADSGSTSAGKKNALASAKQYLNVMAFSYSGLIEQLEYEGYSNEEAAYAADNCGANWREQAALSAVQYLRSMAFSKDGLIDQLEYEGFTHEEAVYGAEQAYGASAAASSNAANSQSASSAGEQNALQSAKQYLNSMAFSYSGLIEQLKYEGYSDSEAKYAADHCGADWKEQAAKAAKQYLDIMSFSRQSLIEQLEFEGYTYDQASYAATQNGY
;
A
#
# COMPACT_ATOMS: atom_id res chain seq x y z
N MET A 1 5.85 -10.32 13.20
CA MET A 1 5.72 -9.30 12.12
C MET A 1 4.69 -9.68 11.05
N SER A 2 4.11 -10.85 11.10
CA SER A 2 3.27 -11.50 10.07
C SER A 2 1.81 -11.03 9.95
N LYS A 3 1.23 -10.39 10.96
CA LYS A 3 -0.22 -10.10 10.99
C LYS A 3 -0.67 -8.86 10.20
N ARG A 4 0.25 -8.04 9.70
CA ARG A 4 -0.07 -6.80 8.95
C ARG A 4 -0.07 -6.98 7.43
N LEU A 5 0.63 -7.98 6.91
CA LEU A 5 0.67 -8.27 5.46
C LEU A 5 -0.65 -8.84 4.93
N ILE A 6 -1.33 -9.66 5.73
CA ILE A 6 -2.59 -10.33 5.34
C ILE A 6 -3.74 -9.33 5.15
N ALA A 7 -3.72 -8.19 5.85
CA ALA A 7 -4.78 -7.18 5.75
C ALA A 7 -4.78 -6.42 4.42
N VAL A 8 -3.66 -6.30 3.74
CA VAL A 8 -3.55 -5.56 2.46
C VAL A 8 -4.04 -6.42 1.30
N CYS A 9 -3.73 -7.71 1.27
CA CYS A 9 -4.24 -8.63 0.25
C CYS A 9 -5.73 -8.89 0.38
N LEU A 10 -6.27 -8.97 1.60
CA LEU A 10 -7.72 -9.17 1.80
C LEU A 10 -8.56 -7.96 1.39
N SER A 11 -8.04 -6.74 1.52
CA SER A 11 -8.75 -5.53 1.09
C SER A 11 -8.93 -5.44 -0.42
N CYS A 12 -8.02 -5.99 -1.22
CA CYS A 12 -8.17 -6.03 -2.68
C CYS A 12 -9.20 -7.07 -3.14
N VAL A 13 -9.36 -8.18 -2.43
CA VAL A 13 -10.34 -9.25 -2.77
C VAL A 13 -11.76 -8.84 -2.37
N LEU A 14 -11.95 -8.06 -1.31
CA LEU A 14 -13.27 -7.61 -0.85
C LEU A 14 -13.87 -6.47 -1.70
N LEU A 15 -13.07 -5.74 -2.47
CA LEU A 15 -13.56 -4.68 -3.36
C LEU A 15 -14.18 -5.19 -4.67
N LEU A 16 -13.99 -6.45 -5.02
CA LEU A 16 -14.59 -7.07 -6.23
C LEU A 16 -15.91 -7.78 -5.97
N ALA A 17 -16.35 -7.93 -4.71
CA ALA A 17 -17.58 -8.67 -4.36
C ALA A 17 -18.78 -7.78 -4.00
N SER A 18 -18.69 -6.44 -4.07
CA SER A 18 -19.76 -5.51 -3.66
C SER A 18 -20.52 -4.82 -4.78
N VAL A 19 -20.71 -5.50 -5.91
CA VAL A 19 -21.67 -5.05 -6.93
C VAL A 19 -22.64 -6.20 -7.25
N CYS A 20 -23.54 -6.51 -6.34
CA CYS A 20 -24.88 -7.01 -6.64
C CYS A 20 -25.69 -7.22 -5.35
N GLY A 21 -26.78 -6.47 -5.20
CA GLY A 21 -27.81 -6.84 -4.21
C GLY A 21 -28.52 -5.67 -3.55
N CYS A 22 -29.57 -5.20 -4.19
CA CYS A 22 -30.64 -4.37 -3.64
C CYS A 22 -31.31 -4.97 -2.40
N GLY A 23 -31.79 -4.09 -1.48
CA GLY A 23 -33.06 -4.41 -0.81
C GLY A 23 -33.18 -3.99 0.65
N SER A 24 -33.82 -2.84 0.87
CA SER A 24 -34.86 -2.52 1.88
C SER A 24 -34.66 -2.66 3.39
N SER A 25 -34.74 -1.52 4.04
CA SER A 25 -35.63 -1.13 5.18
C SER A 25 -35.64 -1.94 6.48
N SER A 26 -35.33 -1.35 7.63
CA SER A 26 -36.25 -0.71 8.56
C SER A 26 -35.66 -0.40 9.95
N ALA A 27 -36.07 0.72 10.45
CA ALA A 27 -36.01 1.37 11.73
C ALA A 27 -36.10 0.52 13.01
N GLY A 28 -35.56 1.11 14.11
CA GLY A 28 -35.89 0.77 15.48
C GLY A 28 -34.81 1.13 16.48
N THR A 29 -34.71 2.34 16.93
CA THR A 29 -35.04 2.92 18.23
C THR A 29 -34.31 2.35 19.47
N VAL A 30 -33.38 3.17 20.02
CA VAL A 30 -33.21 3.65 21.40
C VAL A 30 -33.26 2.63 22.57
N VAL A 31 -32.27 2.65 23.47
CA VAL A 31 -32.26 3.13 24.87
C VAL A 31 -30.95 2.75 25.58
N ARG A 32 -30.20 3.69 26.02
CA ARG A 32 -29.61 4.16 27.28
C ARG A 32 -29.59 3.18 28.47
N SER A 33 -28.43 3.01 29.12
CA SER A 33 -28.13 3.34 30.54
C SER A 33 -26.94 2.56 31.05
N SER A 34 -25.85 3.20 31.40
CA SER A 34 -25.40 3.61 32.74
C SER A 34 -24.84 2.55 33.68
N ALA A 35 -23.58 2.79 34.01
CA ALA A 35 -22.93 2.89 35.31
C ALA A 35 -22.44 1.64 36.08
N GLN A 36 -21.12 1.71 36.38
CA GLN A 36 -20.51 1.55 37.73
C GLN A 36 -20.57 0.15 38.38
N ASP A 37 -19.61 -0.38 39.02
CA ASP A 37 -18.43 0.05 39.78
C ASP A 37 -17.69 -1.17 40.33
N THR A 38 -16.39 -1.00 40.55
CA THR A 38 -15.54 -1.48 41.66
C THR A 38 -15.30 -2.95 42.00
N SER A 39 -14.01 -3.16 42.20
CA SER A 39 -13.33 -3.70 43.37
C SER A 39 -12.75 -5.11 43.35
N SER A 40 -11.43 -5.12 43.29
CA SER A 40 -10.42 -5.87 44.07
C SER A 40 -10.87 -7.15 44.79
N THR A 41 -10.12 -8.21 44.72
CA THR A 41 -9.40 -8.80 45.86
C THR A 41 -8.43 -9.90 45.41
N GLU A 42 -7.19 -9.82 45.89
CA GLU A 42 -6.18 -10.85 45.95
C GLU A 42 -6.67 -12.07 46.81
N SER A 43 -6.21 -13.24 46.50
CA SER A 43 -5.71 -14.14 47.57
C SER A 43 -4.93 -15.32 46.98
N SER A 44 -3.77 -15.50 47.53
CA SER A 44 -2.74 -16.50 47.45
C SER A 44 -3.14 -17.86 48.07
N HIS A 45 -2.21 -18.81 47.84
CA HIS A 45 -1.96 -20.10 48.53
C HIS A 45 -2.56 -21.33 47.83
N THR A 46 -1.91 -22.46 47.67
CA THR A 46 -0.72 -23.08 48.30
C THR A 46 -0.27 -24.27 47.44
N LEU A 47 1.01 -24.59 47.51
CA LEU A 47 1.65 -25.87 47.11
C LEU A 47 0.93 -27.09 47.64
N SER A 48 0.84 -28.16 46.87
CA SER A 48 0.93 -29.51 47.41
C SER A 48 1.47 -30.52 46.40
N THR A 49 2.39 -31.27 46.88
CA THR A 49 3.33 -32.23 46.31
C THR A 49 2.68 -33.55 45.88
N ALA A 50 3.23 -34.10 44.77
CA ALA A 50 3.53 -35.50 44.49
C ALA A 50 2.42 -36.56 44.46
N THR A 51 2.32 -37.29 43.35
CA THR A 51 2.60 -38.74 43.33
C THR A 51 2.73 -39.22 41.86
N ALA A 52 3.75 -39.95 41.58
CA ALA A 52 4.02 -40.64 40.33
C ALA A 52 2.98 -41.73 40.03
N SER A 53 2.56 -41.86 38.76
CA SER A 53 2.17 -43.17 38.24
C SER A 53 2.11 -43.17 36.71
N SER A 54 2.92 -44.02 36.12
CA SER A 54 2.77 -44.77 34.87
C SER A 54 2.33 -44.04 33.61
N SER A 55 3.30 -43.80 32.73
CA SER A 55 3.11 -43.56 31.28
C SER A 55 2.44 -44.75 30.60
N PRO A 56 1.40 -44.53 29.81
CA PRO A 56 1.14 -45.39 28.67
C PRO A 56 1.95 -44.83 27.49
N SER A 57 2.84 -45.64 26.94
CA SER A 57 3.44 -45.44 25.62
C SER A 57 2.32 -45.32 24.58
N ILE A 58 2.00 -44.11 24.18
CA ILE A 58 1.22 -43.89 22.98
C ILE A 58 2.20 -44.05 21.82
N SER A 59 2.09 -45.17 21.13
CA SER A 59 2.68 -45.34 19.83
C SER A 59 2.14 -44.24 18.92
N VAL A 60 3.00 -43.29 18.57
CA VAL A 60 2.72 -42.33 17.49
C VAL A 60 2.58 -43.18 16.22
N PRO A 61 1.43 -43.17 15.51
CA PRO A 61 1.35 -43.79 14.21
C PRO A 61 2.38 -43.12 13.31
N ALA A 62 3.19 -43.92 12.62
CA ALA A 62 4.07 -43.42 11.58
C ALA A 62 3.25 -42.50 10.64
N ALA A 63 3.72 -41.27 10.43
CA ALA A 63 3.10 -40.32 9.52
C ALA A 63 2.85 -41.02 8.18
N ASP A 64 1.58 -41.03 7.80
CA ASP A 64 1.08 -41.62 6.57
C ASP A 64 1.68 -40.88 5.38
N SER A 65 2.61 -41.53 4.69
CA SER A 65 3.22 -41.03 3.44
C SER A 65 2.20 -40.70 2.35
N GLY A 66 0.96 -41.17 2.48
CA GLY A 66 -0.16 -40.89 1.57
C GLY A 66 -0.79 -39.54 1.82
N SER A 67 -0.88 -39.07 3.08
CA SER A 67 -1.44 -37.78 3.47
C SER A 67 -0.55 -36.62 2.97
N THR A 68 0.76 -36.73 3.15
CA THR A 68 1.73 -35.73 2.69
C THR A 68 1.73 -35.56 1.16
N SER A 69 1.51 -36.66 0.40
CA SER A 69 1.39 -36.60 -1.06
C SER A 69 0.09 -35.92 -1.52
N ALA A 70 -1.03 -36.11 -0.82
CA ALA A 70 -2.31 -35.48 -1.13
C ALA A 70 -2.28 -33.99 -0.80
N GLY A 71 -1.72 -33.59 0.35
CA GLY A 71 -1.54 -32.21 0.74
C GLY A 71 -0.68 -31.42 -0.26
N LYS A 72 0.45 -31.96 -0.68
CA LYS A 72 1.31 -31.35 -1.73
C LYS A 72 0.58 -31.15 -3.06
N LYS A 73 -0.25 -32.12 -3.47
CA LYS A 73 -1.05 -31.99 -4.69
C LYS A 73 -2.11 -30.91 -4.57
N ASN A 74 -2.78 -30.82 -3.44
CA ASN A 74 -3.82 -29.84 -3.19
C ASN A 74 -3.19 -28.43 -3.11
N ALA A 75 -2.10 -28.25 -2.36
CA ALA A 75 -1.36 -27.00 -2.29
C ALA A 75 -0.90 -26.53 -3.70
N LEU A 76 -0.39 -27.45 -4.52
CA LEU A 76 0.01 -27.14 -5.90
C LEU A 76 -1.19 -26.73 -6.77
N ALA A 77 -2.36 -27.33 -6.58
CA ALA A 77 -3.58 -26.94 -7.28
C ALA A 77 -4.02 -25.54 -6.86
N SER A 78 -4.04 -25.24 -5.57
CA SER A 78 -4.33 -23.91 -5.02
C SER A 78 -3.33 -22.86 -5.54
N ALA A 79 -2.03 -23.15 -5.51
CA ALA A 79 -1.00 -22.25 -6.05
C ALA A 79 -1.28 -21.86 -7.50
N LYS A 80 -1.61 -22.83 -8.35
CA LYS A 80 -1.95 -22.56 -9.76
C LYS A 80 -3.23 -21.76 -9.93
N GLN A 81 -4.23 -21.97 -9.08
CA GLN A 81 -5.44 -21.17 -9.08
C GLN A 81 -5.15 -19.70 -8.73
N TYR A 82 -4.34 -19.46 -7.70
CA TYR A 82 -3.93 -18.12 -7.33
C TYR A 82 -3.18 -17.40 -8.44
N LEU A 83 -2.18 -18.04 -9.03
CA LEU A 83 -1.39 -17.47 -10.12
C LEU A 83 -2.19 -17.20 -11.41
N ASN A 84 -3.33 -17.84 -11.59
CA ASN A 84 -4.25 -17.54 -12.70
C ASN A 84 -5.08 -16.27 -12.46
N VAL A 85 -5.23 -15.85 -11.20
CA VAL A 85 -6.11 -14.73 -10.83
C VAL A 85 -5.31 -13.47 -10.52
N MET A 86 -4.16 -13.61 -9.88
CA MET A 86 -3.32 -12.49 -9.46
C MET A 86 -1.84 -12.87 -9.44
N ALA A 87 -0.99 -11.85 -9.45
CA ALA A 87 0.44 -12.03 -9.33
C ALA A 87 0.84 -12.25 -7.85
N PHE A 88 1.84 -13.10 -7.65
CA PHE A 88 2.46 -13.36 -6.34
C PHE A 88 3.97 -13.39 -6.46
N SER A 89 4.66 -13.00 -5.39
CA SER A 89 6.05 -13.38 -5.16
C SER A 89 6.12 -14.83 -4.68
N TYR A 90 7.31 -15.43 -4.76
CA TYR A 90 7.55 -16.79 -4.23
C TYR A 90 7.17 -16.91 -2.75
N SER A 91 7.66 -15.97 -1.92
CA SER A 91 7.37 -15.95 -0.48
C SER A 91 5.90 -15.62 -0.21
N GLY A 92 5.30 -14.67 -0.93
CA GLY A 92 3.91 -14.30 -0.77
C GLY A 92 2.94 -15.44 -1.12
N LEU A 93 3.28 -16.27 -2.12
CA LEU A 93 2.50 -17.47 -2.44
C LEU A 93 2.58 -18.51 -1.32
N ILE A 94 3.76 -18.73 -0.73
CA ILE A 94 3.93 -19.61 0.41
C ILE A 94 3.11 -19.11 1.59
N GLU A 95 3.23 -17.83 1.95
CA GLU A 95 2.46 -17.24 3.06
C GLU A 95 0.95 -17.36 2.84
N GLN A 96 0.48 -17.18 1.61
CA GLN A 96 -0.94 -17.34 1.28
C GLN A 96 -1.42 -18.77 1.46
N LEU A 97 -0.64 -19.76 1.03
CA LEU A 97 -0.96 -21.17 1.19
C LEU A 97 -0.93 -21.59 2.67
N GLU A 98 0.06 -21.11 3.44
CA GLU A 98 0.11 -21.34 4.89
C GLU A 98 -1.11 -20.74 5.61
N TYR A 99 -1.57 -19.57 5.17
CA TYR A 99 -2.80 -18.97 5.69
C TYR A 99 -4.05 -19.83 5.44
N GLU A 100 -4.07 -20.59 4.33
CA GLU A 100 -5.13 -21.56 4.02
C GLU A 100 -5.03 -22.85 4.82
N GLY A 101 -3.94 -23.02 5.59
CA GLY A 101 -3.75 -24.17 6.46
C GLY A 101 -2.86 -25.27 5.88
N TYR A 102 -2.22 -25.04 4.72
CA TYR A 102 -1.17 -25.94 4.26
C TYR A 102 0.07 -25.81 5.16
N SER A 103 0.80 -26.90 5.36
CA SER A 103 2.08 -26.84 6.05
C SER A 103 3.12 -26.10 5.19
N ASN A 104 4.16 -25.53 5.84
CA ASN A 104 5.25 -24.88 5.13
C ASN A 104 5.89 -25.79 4.06
N GLU A 105 6.02 -27.10 4.36
CA GLU A 105 6.55 -28.08 3.40
C GLU A 105 5.65 -28.26 2.17
N GLU A 106 4.32 -28.25 2.35
CA GLU A 106 3.35 -28.35 1.26
C GLU A 106 3.29 -27.06 0.44
N ALA A 107 3.32 -25.90 1.10
CA ALA A 107 3.32 -24.59 0.48
C ALA A 107 4.61 -24.35 -0.34
N ALA A 108 5.77 -24.65 0.23
CA ALA A 108 7.04 -24.55 -0.49
C ALA A 108 7.09 -25.50 -1.67
N TYR A 109 6.64 -26.76 -1.50
CA TYR A 109 6.52 -27.70 -2.61
C TYR A 109 5.63 -27.13 -3.75
N ALA A 110 4.52 -26.51 -3.39
CA ALA A 110 3.63 -25.92 -4.37
C ALA A 110 4.28 -24.74 -5.11
N ALA A 111 4.96 -23.84 -4.41
CA ALA A 111 5.69 -22.74 -5.00
C ALA A 111 6.82 -23.18 -5.94
N ASP A 112 7.57 -24.24 -5.55
CA ASP A 112 8.63 -24.82 -6.35
C ASP A 112 8.13 -25.51 -7.63
N ASN A 113 6.91 -26.06 -7.62
CA ASN A 113 6.37 -26.89 -8.69
C ASN A 113 5.19 -26.28 -9.46
N CYS A 114 4.75 -25.07 -9.12
CA CYS A 114 3.64 -24.40 -9.81
C CYS A 114 3.97 -23.99 -11.25
N GLY A 115 5.26 -23.86 -11.57
CA GLY A 115 5.75 -23.47 -12.88
C GLY A 115 5.70 -21.96 -13.12
N ALA A 116 5.61 -21.15 -12.06
CA ALA A 116 5.66 -19.71 -12.15
C ALA A 116 7.04 -19.21 -12.59
N ASN A 117 7.07 -18.19 -13.43
CA ASN A 117 8.24 -17.38 -13.65
C ASN A 117 8.13 -16.14 -12.74
N TRP A 118 8.89 -16.12 -11.65
CA TRP A 118 8.77 -15.10 -10.62
C TRP A 118 9.10 -13.68 -11.12
N ARG A 119 9.98 -13.55 -12.12
CA ARG A 119 10.24 -12.28 -12.81
C ARG A 119 9.00 -11.77 -13.56
N GLU A 120 8.30 -12.69 -14.26
CA GLU A 120 7.05 -12.33 -14.93
C GLU A 120 5.93 -12.01 -13.92
N GLN A 121 5.90 -12.70 -12.80
CA GLN A 121 4.98 -12.37 -11.71
C GLN A 121 5.24 -10.95 -11.15
N ALA A 122 6.51 -10.59 -10.96
CA ALA A 122 6.89 -9.23 -10.57
C ALA A 122 6.45 -8.19 -11.62
N ALA A 123 6.60 -8.48 -12.92
CA ALA A 123 6.15 -7.58 -13.99
C ALA A 123 4.63 -7.42 -14.01
N LEU A 124 3.87 -8.48 -13.76
CA LEU A 124 2.40 -8.42 -13.65
C LEU A 124 1.96 -7.60 -12.44
N SER A 125 2.60 -7.80 -11.28
CA SER A 125 2.35 -7.02 -10.07
C SER A 125 2.66 -5.54 -10.29
N ALA A 126 3.83 -5.23 -10.87
CA ALA A 126 4.23 -3.87 -11.21
C ALA A 126 3.21 -3.15 -12.10
N VAL A 127 2.71 -3.82 -13.15
CA VAL A 127 1.66 -3.26 -14.04
C VAL A 127 0.35 -3.01 -13.27
N GLN A 128 -0.02 -3.88 -12.33
CA GLN A 128 -1.22 -3.67 -11.51
C GLN A 128 -1.07 -2.44 -10.61
N TYR A 129 0.09 -2.25 -10.00
CA TYR A 129 0.38 -1.04 -9.20
C TYR A 129 0.29 0.23 -10.03
N LEU A 130 0.96 0.29 -11.18
CA LEU A 130 0.93 1.48 -12.04
C LEU A 130 -0.45 1.79 -12.63
N ARG A 131 -1.38 0.83 -12.66
CA ARG A 131 -2.79 1.07 -13.04
C ARG A 131 -3.62 1.68 -11.92
N SER A 132 -3.28 1.38 -10.68
CA SER A 132 -4.06 1.83 -9.52
C SER A 132 -3.54 3.13 -8.94
N MET A 133 -2.23 3.34 -8.97
CA MET A 133 -1.59 4.55 -8.45
C MET A 133 -0.28 4.84 -9.20
N ALA A 134 0.19 6.08 -9.10
CA ALA A 134 1.47 6.47 -9.65
C ALA A 134 2.59 6.08 -8.68
N PHE A 135 3.67 5.53 -9.22
CA PHE A 135 4.91 5.26 -8.50
C PHE A 135 6.08 5.88 -9.26
N SER A 136 7.16 6.19 -8.56
CA SER A 136 8.47 6.29 -9.17
C SER A 136 8.99 4.88 -9.49
N LYS A 137 10.01 4.75 -10.35
CA LYS A 137 10.61 3.44 -10.62
C LYS A 137 11.17 2.81 -9.35
N ASP A 138 11.89 3.61 -8.54
CA ASP A 138 12.50 3.14 -7.29
C ASP A 138 11.42 2.81 -6.24
N GLY A 139 10.40 3.66 -6.09
CA GLY A 139 9.29 3.36 -5.18
C GLY A 139 8.48 2.12 -5.59
N LEU A 140 8.40 1.81 -6.89
CA LEU A 140 7.78 0.57 -7.36
C LEU A 140 8.65 -0.65 -7.05
N ILE A 141 9.98 -0.53 -7.17
CA ILE A 141 10.92 -1.58 -6.76
C ILE A 141 10.78 -1.86 -5.27
N ASP A 142 10.81 -0.82 -4.43
CA ASP A 142 10.64 -0.95 -2.97
C ASP A 142 9.29 -1.62 -2.61
N GLN A 143 8.23 -1.28 -3.33
CA GLN A 143 6.90 -1.89 -3.13
C GLN A 143 6.90 -3.38 -3.48
N LEU A 144 7.53 -3.77 -4.58
CA LEU A 144 7.63 -5.17 -4.99
C LEU A 144 8.50 -5.99 -4.01
N GLU A 145 9.61 -5.42 -3.52
CA GLU A 145 10.42 -6.05 -2.46
C GLU A 145 9.62 -6.23 -1.17
N TYR A 146 8.81 -5.25 -0.80
CA TYR A 146 7.92 -5.35 0.35
C TYR A 146 6.89 -6.50 0.21
N GLU A 147 6.49 -6.83 -1.01
CA GLU A 147 5.62 -7.98 -1.31
C GLU A 147 6.38 -9.31 -1.36
N GLY A 148 7.69 -9.28 -1.13
CA GLY A 148 8.52 -10.47 -1.06
C GLY A 148 9.12 -10.92 -2.39
N PHE A 149 9.11 -10.10 -3.44
CA PHE A 149 9.95 -10.32 -4.60
C PHE A 149 11.42 -10.05 -4.25
N THR A 150 12.33 -10.78 -4.85
CA THR A 150 13.75 -10.46 -4.74
C THR A 150 14.07 -9.14 -5.46
N HIS A 151 15.15 -8.47 -5.06
CA HIS A 151 15.58 -7.23 -5.72
C HIS A 151 15.69 -7.38 -7.25
N GLU A 152 16.26 -8.48 -7.73
CA GLU A 152 16.38 -8.74 -9.18
C GLU A 152 15.02 -8.87 -9.88
N GLU A 153 14.05 -9.52 -9.23
CA GLU A 153 12.70 -9.68 -9.76
C GLU A 153 11.95 -8.34 -9.72
N ALA A 154 12.10 -7.57 -8.66
CA ALA A 154 11.50 -6.26 -8.50
C ALA A 154 12.02 -5.26 -9.55
N VAL A 155 13.34 -5.20 -9.76
CA VAL A 155 13.95 -4.37 -10.79
C VAL A 155 13.44 -4.79 -12.18
N TYR A 156 13.46 -6.08 -12.50
CA TYR A 156 12.94 -6.57 -13.78
C TYR A 156 11.44 -6.19 -13.96
N GLY A 157 10.64 -6.41 -12.92
CA GLY A 157 9.21 -6.08 -12.94
C GLY A 157 8.95 -4.61 -13.21
N ALA A 158 9.64 -3.73 -12.49
CA ALA A 158 9.54 -2.29 -12.67
C ALA A 158 9.98 -1.87 -14.09
N GLU A 159 11.09 -2.40 -14.61
CA GLU A 159 11.57 -2.11 -15.96
C GLU A 159 10.58 -2.50 -17.05
N GLN A 160 9.99 -3.69 -16.94
CA GLN A 160 8.99 -4.15 -17.90
C GLN A 160 7.71 -3.28 -17.84
N ALA A 161 7.24 -2.94 -16.65
CA ALA A 161 6.04 -2.13 -16.47
C ALA A 161 6.22 -0.71 -17.01
N TYR A 162 7.37 -0.08 -16.77
CA TYR A 162 7.71 1.24 -17.28
C TYR A 162 7.93 1.22 -18.81
N GLY A 163 8.57 0.17 -19.35
CA GLY A 163 8.73 -0.03 -20.77
C GLY A 163 7.40 -0.22 -21.50
N ALA A 164 6.50 -1.01 -20.92
CA ALA A 164 5.15 -1.22 -21.47
C ALA A 164 4.31 0.08 -21.43
N SER A 165 4.41 0.86 -20.35
CA SER A 165 3.75 2.16 -20.22
C SER A 165 4.23 3.16 -21.25
N ALA A 166 5.56 3.22 -21.51
CA ALA A 166 6.14 4.05 -22.57
C ALA A 166 5.67 3.63 -23.97
N ALA A 167 5.57 2.34 -24.23
CA ALA A 167 5.07 1.82 -25.50
C ALA A 167 3.59 2.10 -25.74
N ALA A 168 2.75 2.03 -24.67
CA ALA A 168 1.34 2.38 -24.74
C ALA A 168 1.13 3.90 -24.99
N SER A 169 2.00 4.74 -24.43
CA SER A 169 1.97 6.19 -24.64
C SER A 169 2.42 6.58 -26.06
N SER A 170 3.34 5.84 -26.67
CA SER A 170 3.81 6.11 -28.05
C SER A 170 2.75 5.86 -29.13
N ASN A 171 1.75 5.02 -28.85
CA ASN A 171 0.63 4.77 -29.76
C ASN A 171 -0.48 5.84 -29.67
N ALA A 172 -0.47 6.71 -28.66
CA ALA A 172 -1.46 7.78 -28.47
C ALA A 172 -0.96 9.18 -28.90
N ALA A 173 0.31 9.31 -29.27
CA ALA A 173 0.93 10.60 -29.56
C ALA A 173 1.38 10.74 -31.02
N ASN A 174 0.51 11.38 -31.79
CA ASN A 174 0.99 12.17 -32.93
C ASN A 174 1.34 13.57 -32.38
N SER A 175 2.65 13.90 -32.40
CA SER A 175 3.22 15.26 -32.27
C SER A 175 3.09 15.99 -30.93
N GLN A 176 3.99 15.66 -29.99
CA GLN A 176 4.74 16.62 -29.15
C GLN A 176 5.72 15.79 -28.31
N SER A 177 6.92 16.29 -28.00
CA SER A 177 8.00 15.55 -27.30
C SER A 177 7.42 14.62 -26.24
N ALA A 178 7.47 13.32 -26.49
CA ALA A 178 6.87 12.33 -25.60
C ALA A 178 7.57 12.40 -24.24
N SER A 179 6.83 12.82 -23.21
CA SER A 179 7.28 12.75 -21.83
C SER A 179 7.57 11.29 -21.47
N SER A 180 8.64 11.05 -20.70
CA SER A 180 8.99 9.71 -20.25
C SER A 180 7.89 9.12 -19.37
N ALA A 181 7.85 7.79 -19.22
CA ALA A 181 6.89 7.14 -18.31
C ALA A 181 7.06 7.66 -16.87
N GLY A 182 8.30 7.91 -16.44
CA GLY A 182 8.58 8.52 -15.13
C GLY A 182 8.03 9.94 -14.98
N GLU A 183 8.16 10.79 -16.00
CA GLU A 183 7.56 12.13 -16.00
C GLU A 183 6.03 12.10 -15.93
N GLN A 184 5.39 11.15 -16.61
CA GLN A 184 3.93 10.98 -16.57
C GLN A 184 3.45 10.49 -15.20
N ASN A 185 4.17 9.55 -14.60
CA ASN A 185 3.86 9.05 -13.27
C ASN A 185 4.08 10.14 -12.21
N ALA A 186 5.19 10.87 -12.27
CA ALA A 186 5.45 12.01 -11.40
C ALA A 186 4.35 13.08 -11.51
N LEU A 187 3.91 13.39 -12.75
CA LEU A 187 2.81 14.31 -12.99
C LEU A 187 1.47 13.82 -12.39
N GLN A 188 1.21 12.53 -12.46
CA GLN A 188 0.01 11.94 -11.85
C GLN A 188 0.09 12.00 -10.32
N SER A 189 1.23 11.68 -9.71
CA SER A 189 1.47 11.83 -8.27
C SER A 189 1.29 13.30 -7.83
N ALA A 190 1.89 14.25 -8.56
CA ALA A 190 1.73 15.68 -8.28
C ALA A 190 0.26 16.11 -8.23
N LYS A 191 -0.56 15.66 -9.18
CA LYS A 191 -1.99 15.97 -9.21
C LYS A 191 -2.76 15.33 -8.05
N GLN A 192 -2.40 14.12 -7.64
CA GLN A 192 -2.99 13.46 -6.47
C GLN A 192 -2.69 14.23 -5.19
N TYR A 193 -1.45 14.68 -5.00
CA TYR A 193 -1.07 15.52 -3.86
C TYR A 193 -1.84 16.83 -3.82
N LEU A 194 -1.88 17.56 -4.92
CA LEU A 194 -2.56 18.86 -5.01
C LEU A 194 -4.08 18.76 -4.81
N ASN A 195 -4.67 17.60 -5.06
CA ASN A 195 -6.08 17.32 -4.75
C ASN A 195 -6.32 17.09 -3.24
N SER A 196 -5.30 16.60 -2.53
CA SER A 196 -5.43 16.19 -1.12
C SER A 196 -5.00 17.30 -0.16
N MET A 197 -3.95 18.03 -0.51
CA MET A 197 -3.35 19.08 0.33
C MET A 197 -2.72 20.19 -0.52
N ALA A 198 -2.40 21.30 0.13
CA ALA A 198 -1.70 22.40 -0.51
C ALA A 198 -0.19 22.17 -0.50
N PHE A 199 0.48 22.54 -1.60
CA PHE A 199 1.93 22.51 -1.72
C PHE A 199 2.45 23.79 -2.37
N SER A 200 3.64 24.20 -1.96
CA SER A 200 4.45 25.13 -2.76
C SER A 200 5.07 24.40 -3.95
N TYR A 201 5.55 25.13 -4.93
CA TYR A 201 6.26 24.57 -6.08
C TYR A 201 7.48 23.74 -5.66
N SER A 202 8.31 24.29 -4.77
CA SER A 202 9.49 23.60 -4.24
C SER A 202 9.11 22.43 -3.33
N GLY A 203 8.12 22.60 -2.46
CA GLY A 203 7.65 21.54 -1.57
C GLY A 203 7.08 20.34 -2.33
N LEU A 204 6.39 20.58 -3.46
CA LEU A 204 5.91 19.49 -4.31
C LEU A 204 7.08 18.74 -4.97
N ILE A 205 8.10 19.45 -5.44
CA ILE A 205 9.31 18.82 -5.99
C ILE A 205 10.03 17.97 -4.93
N GLU A 206 10.21 18.51 -3.72
CA GLU A 206 10.85 17.79 -2.62
C GLU A 206 10.04 16.53 -2.23
N GLN A 207 8.72 16.63 -2.18
CA GLN A 207 7.85 15.49 -1.90
C GLN A 207 7.99 14.39 -2.96
N LEU A 208 7.97 14.76 -4.24
CA LEU A 208 8.15 13.79 -5.33
C LEU A 208 9.54 13.14 -5.31
N LYS A 209 10.58 13.90 -4.98
CA LYS A 209 11.93 13.37 -4.81
C LYS A 209 12.03 12.42 -3.62
N TYR A 210 11.33 12.71 -2.53
CA TYR A 210 11.24 11.81 -1.38
C TYR A 210 10.59 10.46 -1.75
N GLU A 211 9.68 10.46 -2.73
CA GLU A 211 9.08 9.25 -3.30
C GLU A 211 9.95 8.54 -4.35
N GLY A 212 11.17 8.99 -4.54
CA GLY A 212 12.13 8.37 -5.45
C GLY A 212 12.03 8.82 -6.91
N TYR A 213 11.26 9.87 -7.24
CA TYR A 213 11.35 10.49 -8.57
C TYR A 213 12.66 11.26 -8.72
N SER A 214 13.23 11.21 -9.91
CA SER A 214 14.43 12.01 -10.21
C SER A 214 14.14 13.51 -10.19
N ASP A 215 15.17 14.34 -10.06
CA ASP A 215 15.05 15.81 -10.11
C ASP A 215 14.33 16.29 -11.39
N SER A 216 14.59 15.65 -12.53
CA SER A 216 13.96 16.01 -13.81
C SER A 216 12.49 15.63 -13.85
N GLU A 217 12.11 14.47 -13.35
CA GLU A 217 10.72 14.00 -13.30
C GLU A 217 9.88 14.82 -12.33
N ALA A 218 10.40 15.08 -11.13
CA ALA A 218 9.74 15.91 -10.13
C ALA A 218 9.54 17.35 -10.61
N LYS A 219 10.56 17.94 -11.26
CA LYS A 219 10.47 19.26 -11.85
C LYS A 219 9.47 19.28 -13.00
N TYR A 220 9.51 18.29 -13.91
CA TYR A 220 8.54 18.16 -15.00
C TYR A 220 7.10 18.14 -14.46
N ALA A 221 6.86 17.35 -13.40
CA ALA A 221 5.55 17.24 -12.79
C ALA A 221 5.06 18.57 -12.19
N ALA A 222 5.93 19.29 -11.47
CA ALA A 222 5.60 20.61 -10.90
C ALA A 222 5.33 21.66 -11.98
N ASP A 223 6.08 21.63 -13.10
CA ASP A 223 5.90 22.55 -14.24
C ASP A 223 4.59 22.27 -15.02
N HIS A 224 4.10 21.01 -15.02
CA HIS A 224 2.98 20.58 -15.88
C HIS A 224 1.71 20.17 -15.11
N CYS A 225 1.71 20.18 -13.76
CA CYS A 225 0.54 19.79 -12.95
C CYS A 225 -0.67 20.73 -13.10
N GLY A 226 -0.45 21.93 -13.62
CA GLY A 226 -1.50 22.92 -13.80
C GLY A 226 -1.93 23.63 -12.52
N ALA A 227 -1.08 23.61 -11.48
CA ALA A 227 -1.36 24.31 -10.23
C ALA A 227 -1.27 25.82 -10.39
N ASP A 228 -2.22 26.55 -9.82
CA ASP A 228 -2.05 27.97 -9.48
C ASP A 228 -1.38 28.06 -8.11
N TRP A 229 -0.11 28.42 -8.10
CA TRP A 229 0.69 28.46 -6.87
C TRP A 229 0.25 29.55 -5.89
N LYS A 230 -0.45 30.59 -6.33
CA LYS A 230 -1.09 31.57 -5.45
C LYS A 230 -2.29 30.99 -4.75
N GLU A 231 -3.12 30.25 -5.47
CA GLU A 231 -4.25 29.53 -4.89
C GLU A 231 -3.80 28.41 -3.97
N GLN A 232 -2.69 27.72 -4.27
CA GLN A 232 -2.11 26.75 -3.35
C GLN A 232 -1.64 27.43 -2.06
N ALA A 233 -0.97 28.57 -2.14
CA ALA A 233 -0.60 29.35 -0.96
C ALA A 233 -1.83 29.80 -0.14
N ALA A 234 -2.91 30.23 -0.81
CA ALA A 234 -4.14 30.61 -0.12
C ALA A 234 -4.81 29.44 0.62
N LYS A 235 -4.78 28.24 0.03
CA LYS A 235 -5.25 27.01 0.68
C LYS A 235 -4.37 26.63 1.89
N ALA A 236 -3.04 26.73 1.75
CA ALA A 236 -2.11 26.47 2.85
C ALA A 236 -2.34 27.44 4.02
N ALA A 237 -2.45 28.75 3.72
CA ALA A 237 -2.76 29.78 4.71
C ALA A 237 -4.04 29.46 5.46
N LYS A 238 -5.10 29.06 4.74
CA LYS A 238 -6.36 28.67 5.38
C LYS A 238 -6.19 27.47 6.32
N GLN A 239 -5.46 26.44 5.92
CA GLN A 239 -5.19 25.27 6.76
C GLN A 239 -4.49 25.65 8.06
N TYR A 240 -3.51 26.57 8.00
CA TYR A 240 -2.86 27.10 9.20
C TYR A 240 -3.81 27.87 10.09
N LEU A 241 -4.63 28.74 9.53
CA LEU A 241 -5.58 29.56 10.27
C LEU A 241 -6.72 28.77 10.89
N ASP A 242 -7.07 27.64 10.32
CA ASP A 242 -8.06 26.70 10.88
C ASP A 242 -7.51 26.01 12.16
N ILE A 243 -6.18 25.94 12.34
CA ILE A 243 -5.52 25.26 13.45
C ILE A 243 -5.06 26.26 14.52
N MET A 244 -4.51 27.41 14.13
CA MET A 244 -3.92 28.40 15.04
C MET A 244 -4.03 29.83 14.50
N SER A 245 -3.90 30.81 15.41
CA SER A 245 -3.91 32.21 15.06
C SER A 245 -2.52 32.68 14.66
N PHE A 246 -2.43 33.45 13.57
CA PHE A 246 -1.21 34.12 13.11
C PHE A 246 -1.41 35.63 13.03
N SER A 247 -0.34 36.39 13.14
CA SER A 247 -0.32 37.73 12.57
C SER A 247 -0.13 37.64 11.06
N ARG A 248 -0.47 38.69 10.33
CA ARG A 248 -0.19 38.74 8.85
C ARG A 248 1.28 38.42 8.54
N GLN A 249 2.19 39.03 9.27
CA GLN A 249 3.61 38.85 9.05
C GLN A 249 4.06 37.41 9.36
N SER A 250 3.64 36.84 10.49
CA SER A 250 3.99 35.48 10.86
C SER A 250 3.41 34.43 9.91
N LEU A 251 2.22 34.68 9.34
CA LEU A 251 1.63 33.79 8.32
C LEU A 251 2.44 33.82 7.02
N ILE A 252 2.88 35.01 6.59
CA ILE A 252 3.75 35.15 5.43
C ILE A 252 5.06 34.40 5.64
N GLU A 253 5.72 34.62 6.77
CA GLU A 253 6.99 33.95 7.12
C GLU A 253 6.86 32.43 7.16
N GLN A 254 5.73 31.90 7.69
CA GLN A 254 5.45 30.49 7.71
C GLN A 254 5.31 29.91 6.29
N LEU A 255 4.59 30.62 5.42
CA LEU A 255 4.41 30.19 4.03
C LEU A 255 5.73 30.26 3.24
N GLU A 256 6.55 31.30 3.47
CA GLU A 256 7.89 31.39 2.87
C GLU A 256 8.79 30.23 3.34
N PHE A 257 8.69 29.85 4.61
CA PHE A 257 9.40 28.69 5.15
C PHE A 257 9.02 27.37 4.44
N GLU A 258 7.76 27.24 3.99
CA GLU A 258 7.28 26.11 3.19
C GLU A 258 7.62 26.20 1.71
N GLY A 259 8.35 27.22 1.30
CA GLY A 259 8.83 27.40 -0.06
C GLY A 259 7.88 28.13 -0.99
N TYR A 260 6.85 28.83 -0.47
CA TYR A 260 6.11 29.81 -1.27
C TYR A 260 6.94 31.09 -1.42
N THR A 261 6.79 31.77 -2.56
CA THR A 261 7.40 33.10 -2.73
C THR A 261 6.68 34.14 -1.86
N TYR A 262 7.35 35.24 -1.52
CA TYR A 262 6.73 36.35 -0.80
C TYR A 262 5.43 36.83 -1.46
N ASP A 263 5.41 36.92 -2.80
CA ASP A 263 4.22 37.35 -3.54
C ASP A 263 3.05 36.37 -3.39
N GLN A 264 3.33 35.06 -3.36
CA GLN A 264 2.33 34.02 -3.13
C GLN A 264 1.83 34.05 -1.69
N ALA A 265 2.74 34.16 -0.72
CA ALA A 265 2.43 34.24 0.70
C ALA A 265 1.65 35.51 1.06
N SER A 266 2.05 36.66 0.50
CA SER A 266 1.34 37.92 0.68
C SER A 266 -0.08 37.91 0.07
N TYR A 267 -0.22 37.32 -1.12
CA TYR A 267 -1.52 37.04 -1.73
C TYR A 267 -2.39 36.17 -0.83
N ALA A 268 -1.82 35.07 -0.35
CA ALA A 268 -2.49 34.11 0.53
C ALA A 268 -3.01 34.77 1.82
N ALA A 269 -2.17 35.59 2.48
CA ALA A 269 -2.58 36.34 3.65
C ALA A 269 -3.76 37.27 3.34
N THR A 270 -3.71 38.01 2.22
CA THR A 270 -4.78 38.90 1.80
C THR A 270 -6.09 38.17 1.50
N GLN A 271 -6.03 37.01 0.82
CA GLN A 271 -7.20 36.19 0.55
C GLN A 271 -7.86 35.63 1.82
N ASN A 272 -7.11 35.49 2.90
CA ASN A 272 -7.58 35.00 4.19
C ASN A 272 -7.87 36.13 5.19
N GLY A 273 -8.01 37.37 4.74
CA GLY A 273 -8.55 38.48 5.54
C GLY A 273 -7.53 39.35 6.25
N TYR A 274 -6.24 39.28 5.84
CA TYR A 274 -5.15 40.11 6.40
C TYR A 274 -4.74 41.26 5.51
#